data_de497c815333e704dd163589d76fb625
#
_entry.id   de497c815333e704dd163589d76fb625
#
_cell.length_a   1.000
_cell.length_b   1.000
_cell.length_c   1.000
_cell.angle_alpha   90.00
_cell.angle_beta   90.00
_cell.angle_gamma   90.00
#
_symmetry.space_group_name_H-M   'P 1'
#
loop_
_entity.id
_entity.type
_entity.pdbx_description
1 polymer ?
#
loop_
_entity_poly.entity_id
_entity_poly.type
_entity_poly.pdbx_seq_one_letter_code
_entity_poly.pdbx_strand_id
1 'polypeptide(L)'
;MLMLFIGAAVSAQAYTGKGDQKVNLGLNAWGYGTGITATYDYGLNQLISVGAGGNAYFDNYKDNNKDNRVFIFGRVNFHLKEALQLPEQLDIYPGVDLGVLGRDFGIGAHIGARYFFTDNVGVFAEVGNNGSLGVSFNF
;
A
#
# COMPACT_ATOMS: atom_id res chain seq x y z
N MET A 1 18.05 3.78 27.37
CA MET A 1 16.84 3.05 26.94
C MET A 1 15.80 4.00 26.34
N LEU A 2 15.39 4.99 27.10
CA LEU A 2 14.39 5.92 26.63
C LEU A 2 14.85 6.66 25.37
N MET A 3 16.10 7.09 25.33
CA MET A 3 16.63 7.79 24.17
C MET A 3 16.70 6.91 22.93
N LEU A 4 17.00 5.64 23.11
CA LEU A 4 16.98 4.67 22.04
C LEU A 4 15.56 4.48 21.50
N PHE A 5 14.59 4.48 22.40
CA PHE A 5 13.19 4.38 22.02
C PHE A 5 12.74 5.60 21.23
N ILE A 6 13.13 6.77 21.67
CA ILE A 6 12.79 8.01 20.97
C ILE A 6 13.48 8.04 19.60
N GLY A 7 14.73 7.63 19.56
CA GLY A 7 15.46 7.55 18.30
C GLY A 7 14.83 6.55 17.34
N ALA A 8 14.45 5.38 17.83
CA ALA A 8 13.78 4.39 17.00
C ALA A 8 12.41 4.88 16.54
N ALA A 9 11.67 5.55 17.41
CA ALA A 9 10.37 6.11 17.05
C ALA A 9 10.48 7.22 16.02
N VAL A 10 11.53 8.03 16.09
CA VAL A 10 11.77 9.09 15.10
C VAL A 10 12.20 8.51 13.77
N SER A 11 12.99 7.42 13.77
CA SER A 11 13.42 6.79 12.53
C SER A 11 12.31 5.93 11.90
N ALA A 12 11.46 5.31 12.70
CA ALA A 12 10.43 4.39 12.23
C ALA A 12 9.21 5.18 11.76
N GLN A 13 9.37 5.92 10.67
CA GLN A 13 8.31 6.76 10.12
C GLN A 13 7.56 6.04 9.02
N ALA A 14 6.26 6.01 9.13
CA ALA A 14 5.40 5.38 8.13
C ALA A 14 5.35 6.19 6.83
N TYR A 15 5.51 7.50 6.91
CA TYR A 15 5.54 8.34 5.71
C TYR A 15 6.32 9.62 6.00
N THR A 16 7.33 9.89 5.20
CA THR A 16 8.22 11.05 5.40
C THR A 16 7.96 12.20 4.44
N GLY A 17 7.08 12.01 3.45
CA GLY A 17 6.74 13.06 2.51
C GLY A 17 7.56 12.96 1.23
N LYS A 18 8.02 14.09 0.72
CA LYS A 18 8.76 14.14 -0.54
C LYS A 18 9.96 13.21 -0.50
N GLY A 19 10.05 12.36 -1.52
CA GLY A 19 11.15 11.41 -1.64
C GLY A 19 10.96 10.10 -0.88
N ASP A 20 9.85 9.96 -0.15
CA ASP A 20 9.54 8.70 0.52
C ASP A 20 9.36 7.58 -0.50
N GLN A 21 9.99 6.44 -0.27
CA GLN A 21 9.90 5.31 -1.16
C GLN A 21 9.46 4.08 -0.38
N LYS A 22 8.36 3.48 -0.81
CA LYS A 22 7.79 2.31 -0.14
C LYS A 22 7.59 1.18 -1.15
N VAL A 23 7.98 0.00 -0.75
CA VAL A 23 7.59 -1.23 -1.44
C VAL A 23 6.71 -2.04 -0.49
N ASN A 24 5.55 -2.43 -0.95
CA ASN A 24 4.65 -3.29 -0.20
C ASN A 24 4.57 -4.64 -0.89
N LEU A 25 4.69 -5.70 -0.12
CA LEU A 25 4.52 -7.07 -0.58
C LEU A 25 3.51 -7.76 0.33
N GLY A 26 2.51 -8.36 -0.25
CA GLY A 26 1.47 -8.94 0.57
C GLY A 26 0.58 -9.92 -0.18
N LEU A 27 -0.52 -10.23 0.47
CA LEU A 27 -1.52 -11.17 -0.02
C LEU A 27 -2.83 -10.43 -0.23
N ASN A 28 -3.51 -10.77 -1.32
CA ASN A 28 -4.88 -10.35 -1.56
C ASN A 28 -5.82 -11.38 -0.96
N ALA A 29 -6.80 -10.91 -0.21
CA ALA A 29 -7.73 -11.79 0.50
C ALA A 29 -9.12 -11.80 -0.12
N TRP A 30 -9.53 -10.72 -0.76
CA TRP A 30 -10.83 -10.62 -1.40
C TRP A 30 -10.77 -9.61 -2.54
N GLY A 31 -11.87 -9.44 -3.24
CA GLY A 31 -11.97 -8.60 -4.41
C GLY A 31 -11.92 -9.45 -5.66
N TYR A 32 -10.91 -9.26 -6.49
CA TYR A 32 -10.81 -10.02 -7.73
C TYR A 32 -10.37 -11.47 -7.52
N GLY A 33 -9.86 -11.80 -6.37
CA GLY A 33 -9.43 -13.14 -6.04
C GLY A 33 -8.40 -13.17 -4.94
N THR A 34 -7.88 -14.34 -4.67
CA THR A 34 -6.80 -14.55 -3.72
C THR A 34 -5.48 -14.60 -4.48
N GLY A 35 -4.48 -13.89 -3.99
CA GLY A 35 -3.21 -13.85 -4.68
C GLY A 35 -2.16 -13.06 -3.94
N ILE A 36 -1.18 -12.59 -4.68
CA ILE A 36 -0.09 -11.76 -4.14
C ILE A 36 -0.18 -10.36 -4.73
N THR A 37 0.31 -9.40 -3.96
CA THR A 37 0.36 -8.01 -4.37
C THR A 37 1.76 -7.44 -4.15
N ALA A 38 2.18 -6.58 -5.04
CA ALA A 38 3.41 -5.81 -4.90
C ALA A 38 3.15 -4.40 -5.40
N THR A 39 3.53 -3.40 -4.61
CA THR A 39 3.39 -2.01 -4.99
C THR A 39 4.64 -1.22 -4.66
N TYR A 40 4.86 -0.17 -5.42
CA TYR A 40 5.90 0.82 -5.16
C TYR A 40 5.25 2.20 -5.14
N ASP A 41 5.47 2.95 -4.06
CA ASP A 41 4.93 4.29 -3.89
C ASP A 41 6.05 5.28 -3.68
N TYR A 42 5.92 6.44 -4.29
CA TYR A 42 6.89 7.54 -4.19
C TYR A 42 6.18 8.80 -3.67
N GLY A 43 6.72 9.37 -2.61
CA GLY A 43 6.17 10.57 -2.00
C GLY A 43 6.48 11.83 -2.79
N LEU A 44 5.45 12.60 -3.10
CA LEU A 44 5.58 13.89 -3.77
C LEU A 44 5.64 15.03 -2.76
N ASN A 45 4.88 14.92 -1.68
CA ASN A 45 4.87 15.89 -0.59
C ASN A 45 4.27 15.21 0.65
N GLN A 46 3.98 15.98 1.69
CA GLN A 46 3.47 15.42 2.96
C GLN A 46 2.08 14.80 2.82
N LEU A 47 1.33 15.17 1.80
CA LEU A 47 -0.05 14.71 1.63
C LEU A 47 -0.17 13.63 0.55
N ILE A 48 0.62 13.68 -0.52
CA ILE A 48 0.36 12.90 -1.72
C ILE A 48 1.56 12.04 -2.08
N SER A 49 1.30 10.77 -2.37
CA SER A 49 2.24 9.88 -3.05
C SER A 49 1.60 9.29 -4.29
N VAL A 50 2.44 8.91 -5.24
CA VAL A 50 2.02 8.21 -6.44
C VAL A 50 2.76 6.89 -6.52
N GLY A 51 2.13 5.91 -7.13
CA GLY A 51 2.75 4.61 -7.20
C GLY A 51 2.22 3.75 -8.31
N ALA A 52 2.77 2.57 -8.39
CA ALA A 52 2.34 1.55 -9.32
C ALA A 52 2.43 0.21 -8.63
N GLY A 53 1.65 -0.74 -9.11
CA GLY A 53 1.68 -2.05 -8.52
C GLY A 53 1.05 -3.09 -9.42
N GLY A 54 1.09 -4.31 -8.93
CA GLY A 54 0.49 -5.44 -9.60
C GLY A 54 0.01 -6.47 -8.61
N ASN A 55 -1.08 -7.12 -8.98
CA ASN A 55 -1.63 -8.25 -8.24
C ASN A 55 -1.64 -9.45 -9.16
N ALA A 56 -1.25 -10.59 -8.65
CA ALA A 56 -1.34 -11.85 -9.37
C ALA A 56 -2.25 -12.78 -8.56
N TYR A 57 -3.34 -13.23 -9.17
CA TYR A 57 -4.37 -14.01 -8.49
C TYR A 57 -4.19 -15.49 -8.77
N PHE A 58 -4.16 -16.30 -7.71
CA PHE A 58 -4.06 -17.74 -7.81
C PHE A 58 -5.42 -18.38 -8.06
N ASP A 59 -6.44 -17.78 -7.46
CA ASP A 59 -7.79 -18.29 -7.49
C ASP A 59 -8.71 -17.20 -7.99
N ASN A 60 -9.36 -17.48 -9.09
CA ASN A 60 -10.27 -16.55 -9.71
C ASN A 60 -11.69 -17.04 -9.41
N TYR A 61 -12.43 -16.30 -8.64
CA TYR A 61 -13.78 -16.67 -8.22
C TYR A 61 -14.74 -16.86 -9.37
N LYS A 62 -14.41 -16.31 -10.51
CA LYS A 62 -15.27 -16.41 -11.68
C LYS A 62 -14.71 -17.37 -12.71
N ASP A 63 -14.13 -18.43 -12.21
CA ASP A 63 -13.68 -19.55 -12.98
C ASP A 63 -12.60 -19.25 -14.00
N ASN A 64 -12.80 -19.64 -15.20
CA ASN A 64 -11.79 -19.93 -16.20
C ASN A 64 -11.25 -18.77 -16.98
N ASN A 65 -11.53 -17.55 -16.59
CA ASN A 65 -11.06 -16.42 -17.37
C ASN A 65 -9.61 -16.10 -17.01
N LYS A 66 -8.69 -16.66 -17.75
CA LYS A 66 -7.26 -16.48 -17.49
C LYS A 66 -6.79 -15.05 -17.68
N ASP A 67 -7.52 -14.26 -18.43
CA ASP A 67 -7.16 -12.87 -18.67
C ASP A 67 -7.29 -11.99 -17.43
N ASN A 68 -8.02 -12.46 -16.42
CA ASN A 68 -8.26 -11.70 -15.20
C ASN A 68 -7.35 -12.11 -14.05
N ARG A 69 -6.23 -12.72 -14.32
CA ARG A 69 -5.31 -13.17 -13.28
C ARG A 69 -4.32 -12.13 -12.81
N VAL A 70 -4.07 -11.11 -13.61
CA VAL A 70 -3.08 -10.09 -13.28
C VAL A 70 -3.74 -8.72 -13.40
N PHE A 71 -3.62 -7.94 -12.35
CA PHE A 71 -4.06 -6.57 -12.34
C PHE A 71 -2.83 -5.67 -12.20
N ILE A 72 -2.61 -4.79 -13.16
CA ILE A 72 -1.53 -3.81 -13.14
C ILE A 72 -2.16 -2.44 -13.02
N PHE A 73 -1.67 -1.63 -12.09
CA PHE A 73 -2.33 -0.37 -11.79
C PHE A 73 -1.32 0.71 -11.38
N GLY A 74 -1.73 1.96 -11.64
CA GLY A 74 -1.15 3.13 -11.01
C GLY A 74 -2.06 3.60 -9.89
N ARG A 75 -1.51 4.30 -8.91
CA ARG A 75 -2.31 4.79 -7.80
C ARG A 75 -1.83 6.11 -7.25
N VAL A 76 -2.76 6.81 -6.63
CA VAL A 76 -2.49 8.05 -5.91
C VAL A 76 -3.03 7.87 -4.51
N ASN A 77 -2.19 8.12 -3.52
CA ASN A 77 -2.55 8.01 -2.11
C ASN A 77 -2.51 9.38 -1.46
N PHE A 78 -3.45 9.61 -0.56
CA PHE A 78 -3.47 10.79 0.30
C PHE A 78 -3.12 10.35 1.71
N HIS A 79 -2.07 10.95 2.28
CA HIS A 79 -1.55 10.54 3.57
C HIS A 79 -2.12 11.44 4.66
N LEU A 80 -2.83 10.84 5.59
CA LEU A 80 -3.54 11.57 6.65
C LEU A 80 -2.73 11.66 7.94
N LYS A 81 -1.48 11.23 7.92
CA LYS A 81 -0.65 11.20 9.11
C LYS A 81 -0.59 12.57 9.81
N GLU A 82 -0.30 13.63 9.06
CA GLU A 82 -0.24 14.97 9.62
C GLU A 82 -1.61 15.55 9.92
N ALA A 83 -2.56 15.36 9.02
CA ALA A 83 -3.91 15.89 9.19
C ALA A 83 -4.59 15.34 10.42
N LEU A 84 -4.37 14.07 10.75
CA LEU A 84 -4.96 13.40 11.92
C LEU A 84 -4.01 13.38 13.12
N GLN A 85 -2.82 13.95 12.99
CA GLN A 85 -1.80 13.93 14.04
C GLN A 85 -1.50 12.51 14.53
N LEU A 86 -1.30 11.61 13.58
CA LEU A 86 -1.01 10.22 13.90
C LEU A 86 0.42 10.07 14.41
N PRO A 87 0.71 9.01 15.20
CA PRO A 87 2.09 8.71 15.58
C PRO A 87 2.98 8.56 14.34
N GLU A 88 4.29 8.79 14.52
CA GLU A 88 5.23 8.74 13.42
C GLU A 88 5.25 7.38 12.71
N GLN A 89 4.99 6.31 13.44
CA GLN A 89 5.02 4.96 12.90
C GLN A 89 3.77 4.60 12.10
N LEU A 90 2.70 5.39 12.24
CA LEU A 90 1.40 5.05 11.65
C LEU A 90 1.03 6.02 10.56
N ASP A 91 0.59 5.49 9.42
CA ASP A 91 0.02 6.28 8.33
C ASP A 91 -1.30 5.65 7.90
N ILE A 92 -2.31 6.48 7.70
CA ILE A 92 -3.58 6.08 7.12
C ILE A 92 -3.69 6.80 5.78
N TYR A 93 -3.95 6.05 4.71
CA TYR A 93 -3.88 6.60 3.37
C TYR A 93 -5.03 6.11 2.49
N PRO A 94 -6.07 6.92 2.32
CA PRO A 94 -7.03 6.66 1.24
C PRO A 94 -6.39 6.94 -0.11
N GLY A 95 -6.85 6.27 -1.14
CA GLY A 95 -6.31 6.45 -2.47
C GLY A 95 -7.23 5.93 -3.55
N VAL A 96 -6.80 6.16 -4.78
CA VAL A 96 -7.50 5.68 -5.96
C VAL A 96 -6.53 4.91 -6.84
N ASP A 97 -7.05 3.91 -7.51
CA ASP A 97 -6.30 3.03 -8.40
C ASP A 97 -6.88 3.10 -9.79
N LEU A 98 -6.00 3.07 -10.78
CA LEU A 98 -6.37 3.06 -12.17
C LEU A 98 -5.51 2.02 -12.87
N GLY A 99 -6.13 1.00 -13.45
CA GLY A 99 -5.35 -0.07 -14.01
C GLY A 99 -6.10 -0.96 -14.96
N VAL A 100 -5.46 -2.06 -15.31
CA VAL A 100 -6.02 -3.05 -16.21
C VAL A 100 -5.97 -4.42 -15.56
N LEU A 101 -7.09 -5.14 -15.65
CA LEU A 101 -7.24 -6.51 -15.21
C LEU A 101 -7.47 -7.35 -16.47
N GLY A 102 -6.41 -8.03 -16.90
CA GLY A 102 -6.45 -8.71 -18.18
C GLY A 102 -6.62 -7.68 -19.30
N ARG A 103 -7.78 -7.68 -19.93
CA ARG A 103 -8.12 -6.72 -21.00
C ARG A 103 -9.01 -5.59 -20.53
N ASP A 104 -9.48 -5.68 -19.30
CA ASP A 104 -10.48 -4.74 -18.80
C ASP A 104 -9.80 -3.61 -18.05
N PHE A 105 -10.24 -2.40 -18.35
CA PHE A 105 -9.82 -1.21 -17.62
C PHE A 105 -10.61 -1.13 -16.32
N GLY A 106 -9.91 -0.81 -15.22
CA GLY A 106 -10.54 -0.71 -13.92
C GLY A 106 -10.17 0.55 -13.18
N ILE A 107 -11.13 1.10 -12.47
CA ILE A 107 -10.94 2.17 -11.52
C ILE A 107 -11.35 1.63 -10.16
N GLY A 108 -10.54 1.89 -9.16
CA GLY A 108 -10.84 1.48 -7.80
C GLY A 108 -10.46 2.52 -6.79
N ALA A 109 -10.86 2.28 -5.57
CA ALA A 109 -10.51 3.10 -4.43
C ALA A 109 -10.12 2.19 -3.28
N HIS A 110 -9.26 2.69 -2.42
CA HIS A 110 -8.82 1.95 -1.25
C HIS A 110 -8.59 2.89 -0.08
N ILE A 111 -8.59 2.33 1.11
CA ILE A 111 -8.03 2.97 2.28
C ILE A 111 -7.05 1.99 2.90
N GLY A 112 -5.87 2.47 3.24
CA GLY A 112 -4.83 1.65 3.80
C GLY A 112 -4.30 2.21 5.10
N ALA A 113 -3.62 1.34 5.83
CA ALA A 113 -2.90 1.71 7.04
C ALA A 113 -1.54 1.02 7.00
N ARG A 114 -0.51 1.73 7.41
CA ARG A 114 0.84 1.20 7.59
C ARG A 114 1.30 1.46 8.99
N TYR A 115 1.97 0.49 9.57
CA TYR A 115 2.63 0.67 10.85
C TYR A 115 4.06 0.16 10.72
N PHE A 116 5.03 1.04 10.99
CA PHE A 116 6.45 0.71 10.90
C PHE A 116 7.02 0.39 12.27
N PHE A 117 7.67 -0.77 12.36
CA PHE A 117 8.36 -1.21 13.56
C PHE A 117 9.77 -0.65 13.61
N THR A 118 10.41 -0.51 12.45
CA THR A 118 11.76 0.03 12.28
C THR A 118 11.73 1.06 11.17
N ASP A 119 12.85 1.70 10.89
CA ASP A 119 12.96 2.66 9.76
C ASP A 119 12.69 2.00 8.42
N ASN A 120 12.88 0.70 8.31
CA ASN A 120 12.84 0.03 7.01
C ASN A 120 11.70 -0.96 6.86
N VAL A 121 11.11 -1.44 7.96
CA VAL A 121 10.17 -2.55 7.93
C VAL A 121 8.93 -2.24 8.74
N GLY A 122 7.78 -2.47 8.14
CA GLY A 122 6.49 -2.37 8.78
C GLY A 122 5.49 -3.33 8.18
N VAL A 123 4.26 -3.17 8.56
CA VAL A 123 3.14 -3.94 8.01
C VAL A 123 2.12 -2.99 7.41
N PHE A 124 1.35 -3.50 6.47
CA PHE A 124 0.28 -2.73 5.87
C PHE A 124 -0.98 -3.57 5.72
N ALA A 125 -2.11 -2.88 5.69
CA ALA A 125 -3.39 -3.46 5.31
C ALA A 125 -4.13 -2.44 4.46
N GLU A 126 -4.77 -2.91 3.41
CA GLU A 126 -5.58 -2.07 2.52
C GLU A 126 -6.92 -2.74 2.30
N VAL A 127 -7.98 -1.95 2.32
CA VAL A 127 -9.34 -2.41 2.04
C VAL A 127 -9.96 -1.49 0.99
N GLY A 128 -10.83 -2.05 0.16
CA GLY A 128 -11.49 -1.34 -0.92
C GLY A 128 -11.98 -2.32 -1.95
N ASN A 129 -11.73 -2.04 -3.22
CA ASN A 129 -12.07 -2.98 -4.30
C ASN A 129 -11.34 -4.30 -4.15
N ASN A 130 -10.13 -4.25 -3.62
CA ASN A 130 -9.37 -5.42 -3.19
C ASN A 130 -9.05 -5.27 -1.72
N GLY A 131 -8.88 -6.38 -1.02
CA GLY A 131 -8.34 -6.38 0.31
C GLY A 131 -6.97 -7.05 0.32
N SER A 132 -6.01 -6.42 0.95
CA SER A 132 -4.67 -6.97 1.03
C SER A 132 -4.01 -6.64 2.35
N LEU A 133 -3.05 -7.48 2.72
CA LEU A 133 -2.22 -7.24 3.89
C LEU A 133 -0.84 -7.83 3.66
N GLY A 134 0.14 -7.27 4.30
CA GLY A 134 1.51 -7.75 4.13
C GLY A 134 2.53 -6.87 4.81
N VAL A 135 3.71 -6.85 4.22
CA VAL A 135 4.89 -6.16 4.75
C VAL A 135 5.19 -4.96 3.88
N SER A 136 5.59 -3.88 4.53
CA SER A 136 5.98 -2.65 3.86
C SER A 136 7.45 -2.37 4.15
N PHE A 137 8.18 -2.02 3.10
CA PHE A 137 9.61 -1.70 3.20
C PHE A 137 9.83 -0.27 2.78
N ASN A 138 10.68 0.39 3.54
CA ASN A 138 11.07 1.78 3.28
C ASN A 138 12.52 1.82 2.78
N PHE A 139 12.76 2.58 1.74
CA PHE A 139 14.10 2.72 1.16
C PHE A 139 14.72 4.09 1.39
#